data_1fba84cf7e70deaddbdcbca811cd7982
#
_entry.id   1fba84cf7e70deaddbdcbca811cd7982
#
_cell.length_a   1.000
_cell.length_b   1.000
_cell.length_c   1.000
_cell.angle_alpha   90.00
_cell.angle_beta   90.00
_cell.angle_gamma   90.00
#
_symmetry.space_group_name_H-M   'P 1'
#
loop_
_entity.id
_entity.type
_entity.pdbx_description
1 polymer ?
#
loop_
_entity_poly.entity_id
_entity_poly.type
_entity_poly.pdbx_seq_one_letter_code
_entity_poly.pdbx_strand_id
1 'polypeptide(L)'
;MAKSRLHGLSELGQSVWIDSLSRGWLKSGDLARWMDEDALTGVTSNPTIFQKAMSEGDWYDDQLREVFAEENDLKEIFLRLAITDIEEACELFRSVWDEGDGKDGYVSMEVDPNFAYDTSATIEEAARFHDWVERPNLYVKIPATAPGLPAIEEMIARGRNINVTLIFSLERHKEVAEAYIRGLERLAEAGGDLSTVGSVASYFVSRVDTEADPRLDEAGHSELKGKLAVANAKLAYQNYKEIFSGDRWDALVEKGATPQWCLWASTSTKNPEYRDVLYVEELIGAGTVNTMPRETIEAFQDHGEVALTLEDGIDEARQVFEQVAEAGVDYDDVTDTLEREGVQKFIDSFTQLLDGIAAKRGQLAAA
;
A
#
# COMPACT_ATOMS: atom_id res chain seq x y z
N MET A 1 19.76 17.40 14.67
CA MET A 1 19.26 16.24 15.48
C MET A 1 20.04 15.01 15.10
N ALA A 2 20.18 14.00 15.97
CA ALA A 2 20.77 12.74 15.57
C ALA A 2 19.82 12.06 14.57
N LYS A 3 20.34 11.51 13.46
CA LYS A 3 19.53 10.78 12.50
C LYS A 3 18.91 9.55 13.18
N SER A 4 17.60 9.32 12.99
CA SER A 4 16.93 8.10 13.45
C SER A 4 17.38 6.90 12.60
N ARG A 5 17.12 5.67 13.06
CA ARG A 5 17.38 4.45 12.27
C ARG A 5 16.61 4.42 10.94
N LEU A 6 15.47 5.10 10.87
CA LEU A 6 14.68 5.21 9.63
C LEU A 6 15.41 5.98 8.52
N HIS A 7 16.23 6.98 8.87
CA HIS A 7 17.11 7.62 7.89
C HIS A 7 18.09 6.62 7.26
N GLY A 8 18.51 5.60 8.04
CA GLY A 8 19.34 4.52 7.51
C GLY A 8 18.65 3.69 6.43
N LEU A 9 17.32 3.47 6.53
CA LEU A 9 16.54 2.82 5.46
C LEU A 9 16.58 3.65 4.18
N SER A 10 16.35 4.96 4.28
CA SER A 10 16.41 5.89 3.15
C SER A 10 17.81 5.95 2.53
N GLU A 11 18.87 5.92 3.34
CA GLU A 11 20.27 5.87 2.86
C GLU A 11 20.58 4.57 2.11
N LEU A 12 19.88 3.46 2.43
CA LEU A 12 19.95 2.18 1.72
C LEU A 12 18.99 2.09 0.52
N GLY A 13 18.25 3.17 0.23
CA GLY A 13 17.37 3.27 -0.93
C GLY A 13 15.97 2.70 -0.74
N GLN A 14 15.52 2.51 0.52
CA GLN A 14 14.14 2.14 0.84
C GLN A 14 13.39 3.34 1.40
N SER A 15 12.27 3.70 0.76
CA SER A 15 11.37 4.76 1.24
C SER A 15 10.58 4.33 2.47
N VAL A 16 10.43 5.23 3.42
CA VAL A 16 9.67 5.02 4.67
C VAL A 16 8.34 5.73 4.57
N TRP A 17 7.24 4.95 4.50
CA TRP A 17 5.90 5.50 4.51
C TRP A 17 5.15 5.11 5.79
N ILE A 18 4.14 5.91 6.14
CA ILE A 18 3.24 5.58 7.24
C ILE A 18 1.93 4.97 6.73
N ASP A 19 1.54 3.81 7.29
CA ASP A 19 0.27 3.14 6.99
C ASP A 19 -0.83 3.66 7.92
N SER A 20 -1.04 4.96 7.89
CA SER A 20 -2.11 5.64 8.61
C SER A 20 -2.24 7.10 8.18
N LEU A 21 -3.45 7.62 8.24
CA LEU A 21 -3.76 9.02 8.01
C LEU A 21 -4.93 9.44 8.92
N SER A 22 -4.80 10.58 9.58
CA SER A 22 -5.91 11.18 10.32
C SER A 22 -5.84 12.70 10.26
N ARG A 23 -7.00 13.34 10.28
CA ARG A 23 -7.10 14.79 10.37
C ARG A 23 -6.42 15.35 11.62
N GLY A 24 -6.49 14.60 12.73
CA GLY A 24 -5.80 14.95 13.96
C GLY A 24 -4.30 15.15 13.74
N TRP A 25 -3.62 14.25 13.06
CA TRP A 25 -2.18 14.33 12.79
C TRP A 25 -1.82 15.45 11.79
N LEU A 26 -2.68 15.72 10.81
CA LEU A 26 -2.50 16.84 9.89
C LEU A 26 -2.60 18.18 10.66
N LYS A 27 -3.62 18.35 11.49
CA LYS A 27 -3.89 19.59 12.22
C LYS A 27 -2.96 19.83 13.40
N SER A 28 -2.50 18.78 14.08
CA SER A 28 -1.52 18.90 15.17
C SER A 28 -0.10 19.19 14.67
N GLY A 29 0.17 18.92 13.39
CA GLY A 29 1.51 18.99 12.80
C GLY A 29 2.39 17.78 13.11
N ASP A 30 1.84 16.71 13.69
CA ASP A 30 2.59 15.49 13.98
C ASP A 30 3.13 14.85 12.70
N LEU A 31 2.32 14.79 11.64
CA LEU A 31 2.75 14.22 10.37
C LEU A 31 3.92 15.00 9.75
N ALA A 32 3.87 16.35 9.79
CA ALA A 32 4.98 17.19 9.33
C ALA A 32 6.26 16.98 10.16
N ARG A 33 6.11 16.86 11.48
CA ARG A 33 7.23 16.58 12.37
C ARG A 33 7.90 15.24 12.06
N TRP A 34 7.13 14.19 11.80
CA TRP A 34 7.67 12.86 11.46
C TRP A 34 8.37 12.81 10.10
N MET A 35 8.02 13.68 9.15
CA MET A 35 8.80 13.82 7.91
C MET A 35 10.24 14.23 8.21
N ASP A 36 10.44 15.16 9.13
CA ASP A 36 11.76 15.66 9.51
C ASP A 36 12.50 14.72 10.47
N GLU A 37 11.80 14.14 11.46
CA GLU A 37 12.40 13.35 12.52
C GLU A 37 12.60 11.87 12.13
N ASP A 38 11.70 11.33 11.33
CA ASP A 38 11.59 9.90 11.03
C ASP A 38 11.86 9.56 9.56
N ALA A 39 12.32 10.52 8.76
CA ALA A 39 12.52 10.35 7.31
C ALA A 39 11.26 9.84 6.58
N LEU A 40 10.08 10.26 7.03
CA LEU A 40 8.82 9.84 6.45
C LEU A 40 8.62 10.51 5.09
N THR A 41 8.41 9.72 4.05
CA THR A 41 8.33 10.22 2.67
C THR A 41 7.00 9.94 1.97
N GLY A 42 6.05 9.28 2.62
CA GLY A 42 4.74 9.03 2.02
C GLY A 42 3.72 8.44 2.98
N VAL A 43 2.49 8.30 2.48
CA VAL A 43 1.34 7.86 3.27
C VAL A 43 0.51 6.85 2.50
N THR A 44 0.13 5.75 3.16
CA THR A 44 -0.95 4.88 2.68
C THR A 44 -2.19 5.02 3.55
N SER A 45 -3.35 5.00 2.92
CA SER A 45 -4.64 4.90 3.59
C SER A 45 -5.46 3.74 3.03
N ASN A 46 -6.50 3.35 3.75
CA ASN A 46 -7.47 2.34 3.37
C ASN A 46 -8.77 2.53 4.18
N PRO A 47 -9.86 1.81 3.88
CA PRO A 47 -11.12 1.97 4.63
C PRO A 47 -10.99 1.77 6.14
N THR A 48 -10.16 0.83 6.59
CA THR A 48 -9.94 0.58 8.03
C THR A 48 -9.27 1.75 8.73
N ILE A 49 -8.30 2.40 8.05
CA ILE A 49 -7.60 3.59 8.55
C ILE A 49 -8.59 4.74 8.74
N PHE A 50 -9.39 5.04 7.72
CA PHE A 50 -10.40 6.10 7.81
C PHE A 50 -11.48 5.80 8.85
N GLN A 51 -11.95 4.54 8.94
CA GLN A 51 -12.91 4.12 9.95
C GLN A 51 -12.38 4.42 11.36
N LYS A 52 -11.13 4.08 11.64
CA LYS A 52 -10.47 4.37 12.91
C LYS A 52 -10.31 5.87 13.12
N ALA A 53 -9.77 6.61 12.15
CA ALA A 53 -9.53 8.04 12.26
C ALA A 53 -10.81 8.85 12.51
N MET A 54 -11.93 8.50 11.84
CA MET A 54 -13.21 9.19 12.00
C MET A 54 -13.97 8.79 13.28
N SER A 55 -13.60 7.67 13.92
CA SER A 55 -14.15 7.27 15.22
C SER A 55 -13.45 7.93 16.40
N GLU A 56 -12.28 8.52 16.20
CA GLU A 56 -11.45 9.13 17.25
C GLU A 56 -11.67 10.65 17.33
N GLY A 57 -12.18 11.12 18.48
CA GLY A 57 -12.34 12.55 18.75
C GLY A 57 -13.44 13.25 17.94
N ASP A 58 -13.26 14.56 17.75
CA ASP A 58 -14.21 15.48 17.12
C ASP A 58 -13.63 16.23 15.90
N TRP A 59 -12.47 15.80 15.41
CA TRP A 59 -11.75 16.42 14.30
C TRP A 59 -12.55 16.59 13.00
N TYR A 60 -13.57 15.76 12.81
CA TYR A 60 -14.41 15.76 11.61
C TYR A 60 -15.76 16.45 11.84
N ASP A 61 -16.13 16.81 13.08
CA ASP A 61 -17.47 17.24 13.44
C ASP A 61 -17.93 18.53 12.72
N ASP A 62 -17.04 19.49 12.57
CA ASP A 62 -17.39 20.76 11.90
C ASP A 62 -17.70 20.54 10.41
N GLN A 63 -16.82 19.83 9.70
CA GLN A 63 -17.08 19.52 8.29
C GLN A 63 -18.26 18.57 8.13
N LEU A 64 -18.49 17.62 9.05
CA LEU A 64 -19.68 16.77 9.03
C LEU A 64 -20.96 17.59 9.13
N ARG A 65 -21.04 18.61 10.00
CA ARG A 65 -22.20 19.50 10.08
C ARG A 65 -22.51 20.21 8.77
N GLU A 66 -21.46 20.70 8.09
CA GLU A 66 -21.58 21.37 6.79
C GLU A 66 -22.06 20.39 5.72
N VAL A 67 -21.38 19.23 5.60
CA VAL A 67 -21.68 18.24 4.57
C VAL A 67 -23.07 17.62 4.75
N PHE A 68 -23.50 17.34 6.00
CA PHE A 68 -24.84 16.82 6.27
C PHE A 68 -25.99 17.76 5.88
N ALA A 69 -25.71 19.07 5.76
CA ALA A 69 -26.72 20.02 5.32
C ALA A 69 -26.95 19.96 3.78
N GLU A 70 -25.97 19.43 3.04
CA GLU A 70 -25.96 19.43 1.57
C GLU A 70 -26.15 18.04 0.96
N GLU A 71 -25.71 16.97 1.69
CA GLU A 71 -25.60 15.62 1.16
C GLU A 71 -26.26 14.60 2.09
N ASN A 72 -26.88 13.59 1.49
CA ASN A 72 -27.54 12.49 2.20
C ASN A 72 -26.89 11.14 1.97
N ASP A 73 -26.17 10.96 0.87
CA ASP A 73 -25.44 9.73 0.58
C ASP A 73 -24.22 9.62 1.48
N LEU A 74 -24.16 8.54 2.28
CA LEU A 74 -23.11 8.35 3.25
C LEU A 74 -21.73 8.17 2.62
N LYS A 75 -21.67 7.55 1.44
CA LYS A 75 -20.42 7.39 0.69
C LYS A 75 -19.93 8.75 0.19
N GLU A 76 -20.80 9.59 -0.37
CA GLU A 76 -20.42 10.93 -0.81
C GLU A 76 -19.97 11.81 0.36
N ILE A 77 -20.63 11.69 1.52
CA ILE A 77 -20.21 12.36 2.75
C ILE A 77 -18.79 11.90 3.15
N PHE A 78 -18.55 10.59 3.20
CA PHE A 78 -17.23 10.03 3.48
C PHE A 78 -16.18 10.57 2.50
N LEU A 79 -16.47 10.53 1.20
CA LEU A 79 -15.53 10.98 0.17
C LEU A 79 -15.13 12.45 0.34
N ARG A 80 -16.08 13.33 0.67
CA ARG A 80 -15.78 14.75 0.94
C ARG A 80 -14.83 14.94 2.13
N LEU A 81 -15.00 14.14 3.19
CA LEU A 81 -14.09 14.19 4.33
C LEU A 81 -12.70 13.64 3.99
N ALA A 82 -12.66 12.47 3.35
CA ALA A 82 -11.42 11.79 2.99
C ALA A 82 -10.58 12.60 2.00
N ILE A 83 -11.22 13.17 0.97
CA ILE A 83 -10.54 13.99 -0.04
C ILE A 83 -9.90 15.22 0.59
N THR A 84 -10.56 15.88 1.55
CA THR A 84 -9.96 17.00 2.29
C THR A 84 -8.64 16.57 2.96
N ASP A 85 -8.62 15.42 3.63
CA ASP A 85 -7.42 14.91 4.29
C ASP A 85 -6.33 14.47 3.28
N ILE A 86 -6.74 13.88 2.18
CA ILE A 86 -5.83 13.47 1.09
C ILE A 86 -5.18 14.69 0.41
N GLU A 87 -5.96 15.74 0.11
CA GLU A 87 -5.43 16.98 -0.47
C GLU A 87 -4.43 17.66 0.46
N GLU A 88 -4.75 17.77 1.76
CA GLU A 88 -3.84 18.34 2.77
C GLU A 88 -2.56 17.49 2.90
N ALA A 89 -2.67 16.16 2.89
CA ALA A 89 -1.53 15.28 2.93
C ALA A 89 -0.68 15.38 1.65
N CYS A 90 -1.30 15.41 0.46
CA CYS A 90 -0.59 15.62 -0.80
C CYS A 90 0.19 16.94 -0.81
N GLU A 91 -0.39 18.02 -0.29
CA GLU A 91 0.29 19.31 -0.19
C GLU A 91 1.47 19.24 0.78
N LEU A 92 1.31 18.56 1.92
CA LEU A 92 2.37 18.37 2.90
C LEU A 92 3.57 17.61 2.32
N PHE A 93 3.33 16.53 1.57
CA PHE A 93 4.39 15.72 0.96
C PHE A 93 4.87 16.25 -0.40
N ARG A 94 4.35 17.38 -0.86
CA ARG A 94 4.68 17.95 -2.15
C ARG A 94 6.16 18.28 -2.30
N SER A 95 6.82 18.78 -1.26
CA SER A 95 8.26 19.08 -1.29
C SER A 95 9.09 17.80 -1.49
N VAL A 96 8.72 16.69 -0.86
CA VAL A 96 9.40 15.39 -1.06
C VAL A 96 9.25 14.92 -2.51
N TRP A 97 8.06 15.08 -3.08
CA TRP A 97 7.78 14.71 -4.47
C TRP A 97 8.57 15.57 -5.47
N ASP A 98 8.60 16.89 -5.26
CA ASP A 98 9.31 17.83 -6.13
C ASP A 98 10.85 17.61 -6.06
N GLU A 99 11.41 17.40 -4.87
CA GLU A 99 12.85 17.14 -4.66
C GLU A 99 13.28 15.76 -5.14
N GLY A 100 12.36 14.78 -5.13
CA GLY A 100 12.57 13.40 -5.59
C GLY A 100 12.30 13.17 -7.07
N ASP A 101 12.10 14.22 -7.88
CA ASP A 101 11.71 14.11 -9.30
C ASP A 101 10.52 13.16 -9.52
N GLY A 102 9.50 13.24 -8.65
CA GLY A 102 8.29 12.42 -8.73
C GLY A 102 8.45 10.94 -8.37
N LYS A 103 9.55 10.55 -7.71
CA LYS A 103 9.79 9.14 -7.34
C LYS A 103 9.26 8.77 -5.96
N ASP A 104 9.04 9.74 -5.10
CA ASP A 104 8.54 9.57 -3.72
C ASP A 104 7.59 10.72 -3.36
N GLY A 105 7.15 10.85 -2.12
CA GLY A 105 6.24 11.91 -1.68
C GLY A 105 4.77 11.64 -2.00
N TYR A 106 4.38 10.40 -2.16
CA TYR A 106 3.03 10.02 -2.55
C TYR A 106 2.08 9.81 -1.36
N VAL A 107 0.82 10.10 -1.61
CA VAL A 107 -0.31 9.83 -0.72
C VAL A 107 -1.30 8.93 -1.44
N SER A 108 -1.73 7.85 -0.79
CA SER A 108 -2.62 6.87 -1.42
C SER A 108 -4.04 6.97 -0.88
N MET A 109 -5.04 6.96 -1.79
CA MET A 109 -6.46 6.82 -1.52
C MET A 109 -7.02 5.60 -2.26
N GLU A 110 -7.80 4.77 -1.58
CA GLU A 110 -8.31 3.51 -2.15
C GLU A 110 -9.73 3.67 -2.71
N VAL A 111 -10.01 3.05 -3.88
CA VAL A 111 -11.35 2.93 -4.43
C VAL A 111 -12.28 2.15 -3.48
N ASP A 112 -13.59 2.28 -3.66
CA ASP A 112 -14.59 1.52 -2.90
C ASP A 112 -14.31 0.00 -3.02
N PRO A 113 -14.06 -0.70 -1.91
CA PRO A 113 -13.74 -2.13 -1.93
C PRO A 113 -14.85 -3.01 -2.51
N ASN A 114 -16.10 -2.51 -2.55
CA ASN A 114 -17.21 -3.21 -3.23
C ASN A 114 -16.99 -3.32 -4.74
N PHE A 115 -16.11 -2.51 -5.33
CA PHE A 115 -15.76 -2.56 -6.76
C PHE A 115 -14.57 -3.48 -7.05
N ALA A 116 -14.01 -4.15 -6.06
CA ALA A 116 -12.83 -5.01 -6.23
C ALA A 116 -12.97 -6.07 -7.34
N TYR A 117 -14.21 -6.49 -7.66
CA TYR A 117 -14.51 -7.44 -8.72
C TYR A 117 -15.29 -6.84 -9.90
N ASP A 118 -15.34 -5.50 -10.00
CA ASP A 118 -15.98 -4.77 -11.11
C ASP A 118 -14.98 -3.81 -11.77
N THR A 119 -14.45 -4.23 -12.91
CA THR A 119 -13.46 -3.46 -13.67
C THR A 119 -13.98 -2.06 -14.03
N SER A 120 -15.22 -1.94 -14.51
CA SER A 120 -15.78 -0.67 -14.99
C SER A 120 -15.98 0.31 -13.86
N ALA A 121 -16.59 -0.13 -12.76
CA ALA A 121 -16.81 0.70 -11.58
C ALA A 121 -15.47 1.16 -10.95
N THR A 122 -14.46 0.28 -10.93
CA THR A 122 -13.11 0.61 -10.47
C THR A 122 -12.47 1.70 -11.34
N ILE A 123 -12.55 1.59 -12.68
CA ILE A 123 -12.02 2.60 -13.60
C ILE A 123 -12.72 3.96 -13.40
N GLU A 124 -14.05 3.98 -13.32
CA GLU A 124 -14.83 5.19 -13.15
C GLU A 124 -14.48 5.91 -11.84
N GLU A 125 -14.40 5.18 -10.74
CA GLU A 125 -14.09 5.77 -9.44
C GLU A 125 -12.63 6.22 -9.34
N ALA A 126 -11.69 5.42 -9.85
CA ALA A 126 -10.28 5.81 -9.87
C ALA A 126 -10.05 7.07 -10.70
N ALA A 127 -10.69 7.20 -11.86
CA ALA A 127 -10.64 8.41 -12.67
C ALA A 127 -11.23 9.60 -11.92
N ARG A 128 -12.40 9.41 -11.28
CA ARG A 128 -13.06 10.44 -10.46
C ARG A 128 -12.15 10.96 -9.35
N PHE A 129 -11.43 10.09 -8.65
CA PHE A 129 -10.53 10.51 -7.56
C PHE A 129 -9.37 11.35 -8.08
N HIS A 130 -8.75 10.96 -9.20
CA HIS A 130 -7.70 11.76 -9.82
C HIS A 130 -8.20 13.13 -10.29
N ASP A 131 -9.42 13.19 -10.85
CA ASP A 131 -10.00 14.43 -11.32
C ASP A 131 -10.49 15.33 -10.17
N TRP A 132 -10.81 14.75 -9.00
CA TRP A 132 -11.25 15.48 -7.82
C TRP A 132 -10.08 16.05 -7.01
N VAL A 133 -9.07 15.23 -6.74
CA VAL A 133 -7.91 15.65 -5.93
C VAL A 133 -6.96 16.56 -6.71
N GLU A 134 -6.77 16.31 -7.99
CA GLU A 134 -5.89 17.11 -8.90
C GLU A 134 -4.49 17.37 -8.33
N ARG A 135 -3.86 16.36 -7.69
CA ARG A 135 -2.49 16.43 -7.17
C ARG A 135 -1.59 15.41 -7.88
N PRO A 136 -0.35 15.81 -8.31
CA PRO A 136 0.55 14.92 -9.05
C PRO A 136 1.08 13.78 -8.19
N ASN A 137 1.11 13.94 -6.89
CA ASN A 137 1.57 12.95 -5.91
C ASN A 137 0.43 12.14 -5.27
N LEU A 138 -0.75 12.09 -5.93
CA LEU A 138 -1.80 11.14 -5.56
C LEU A 138 -1.55 9.78 -6.18
N TYR A 139 -1.60 8.73 -5.39
CA TYR A 139 -1.84 7.37 -5.83
C TYR A 139 -3.29 6.98 -5.57
N VAL A 140 -4.00 6.49 -6.59
CA VAL A 140 -5.25 5.79 -6.36
C VAL A 140 -4.96 4.30 -6.18
N LYS A 141 -5.43 3.71 -5.06
CA LYS A 141 -5.25 2.28 -4.79
C LYS A 141 -6.33 1.46 -5.46
N ILE A 142 -5.90 0.43 -6.20
CA ILE A 142 -6.76 -0.55 -6.87
C ILE A 142 -6.36 -1.95 -6.42
N PRO A 143 -7.32 -2.80 -5.96
CA PRO A 143 -7.03 -4.18 -5.59
C PRO A 143 -6.54 -5.02 -6.78
N ALA A 144 -5.54 -5.86 -6.53
CA ALA A 144 -4.93 -6.77 -7.52
C ALA A 144 -5.80 -8.01 -7.81
N THR A 145 -7.10 -7.90 -7.80
CA THR A 145 -8.00 -8.98 -8.22
C THR A 145 -7.91 -9.21 -9.73
N ALA A 146 -8.32 -10.38 -10.22
CA ALA A 146 -8.32 -10.63 -11.65
C ALA A 146 -9.12 -9.57 -12.45
N PRO A 147 -10.33 -9.10 -12.01
CA PRO A 147 -11.01 -7.96 -12.62
C PRO A 147 -10.33 -6.60 -12.38
N GLY A 148 -9.48 -6.46 -11.36
CA GLY A 148 -8.70 -5.25 -11.09
C GLY A 148 -7.56 -5.02 -12.09
N LEU A 149 -6.97 -6.09 -12.64
CA LEU A 149 -5.84 -5.98 -13.58
C LEU A 149 -6.15 -5.13 -14.83
N PRO A 150 -7.29 -5.30 -15.54
CA PRO A 150 -7.65 -4.45 -16.66
C PRO A 150 -7.89 -2.97 -16.24
N ALA A 151 -8.37 -2.73 -15.01
CA ALA A 151 -8.55 -1.38 -14.50
C ALA A 151 -7.19 -0.69 -14.23
N ILE A 152 -6.23 -1.43 -13.68
CA ILE A 152 -4.86 -0.94 -13.48
C ILE A 152 -4.23 -0.55 -14.82
N GLU A 153 -4.25 -1.47 -15.81
CA GLU A 153 -3.72 -1.21 -17.15
C GLU A 153 -4.35 0.04 -17.79
N GLU A 154 -5.67 0.16 -17.72
CA GLU A 154 -6.41 1.29 -18.29
C GLU A 154 -6.04 2.62 -17.63
N MET A 155 -5.93 2.65 -16.30
CA MET A 155 -5.59 3.87 -15.58
C MET A 155 -4.15 4.31 -15.86
N ILE A 156 -3.21 3.38 -15.93
CA ILE A 156 -1.82 3.66 -16.35
C ILE A 156 -1.79 4.18 -17.79
N ALA A 157 -2.56 3.58 -18.70
CA ALA A 157 -2.67 4.03 -20.09
C ALA A 157 -3.26 5.45 -20.23
N ARG A 158 -4.02 5.92 -19.21
CA ARG A 158 -4.50 7.31 -19.10
C ARG A 158 -3.51 8.26 -18.42
N GLY A 159 -2.31 7.80 -18.09
CA GLY A 159 -1.29 8.62 -17.41
C GLY A 159 -1.61 8.88 -15.92
N ARG A 160 -2.29 7.95 -15.24
CA ARG A 160 -2.69 8.08 -13.83
C ARG A 160 -1.81 7.23 -12.92
N ASN A 161 -1.43 7.79 -11.77
CA ASN A 161 -0.61 7.09 -10.77
C ASN A 161 -1.43 6.08 -10.00
N ILE A 162 -0.96 4.83 -9.89
CA ILE A 162 -1.70 3.73 -9.26
C ILE A 162 -0.85 3.01 -8.22
N ASN A 163 -1.41 2.84 -7.03
CA ASN A 163 -0.92 1.92 -6.01
C ASN A 163 -1.73 0.62 -6.11
N VAL A 164 -1.10 -0.45 -6.60
CA VAL A 164 -1.79 -1.74 -6.69
C VAL A 164 -1.73 -2.44 -5.35
N THR A 165 -2.88 -2.78 -4.76
CA THR A 165 -2.97 -3.32 -3.39
C THR A 165 -3.51 -4.75 -3.34
N LEU A 166 -3.39 -5.40 -2.16
CA LEU A 166 -3.83 -6.78 -1.92
C LEU A 166 -3.10 -7.81 -2.81
N ILE A 167 -1.79 -7.62 -2.99
CA ILE A 167 -0.94 -8.59 -3.67
C ILE A 167 -0.40 -9.55 -2.61
N PHE A 168 -0.60 -10.86 -2.79
CA PHE A 168 -0.14 -11.91 -1.89
C PHE A 168 0.73 -12.95 -2.57
N SER A 169 0.51 -13.23 -3.87
CA SER A 169 1.20 -14.28 -4.61
C SER A 169 2.24 -13.74 -5.58
N LEU A 170 3.26 -14.55 -5.84
CA LEU A 170 4.31 -14.30 -6.83
C LEU A 170 3.72 -14.17 -8.25
N GLU A 171 2.73 -15.01 -8.58
CA GLU A 171 2.08 -14.96 -9.89
C GLU A 171 1.27 -13.68 -10.05
N ARG A 172 0.44 -13.31 -9.06
CA ARG A 172 -0.31 -12.05 -9.09
C ARG A 172 0.60 -10.83 -9.19
N HIS A 173 1.74 -10.86 -8.53
CA HIS A 173 2.72 -9.78 -8.65
C HIS A 173 3.24 -9.62 -10.09
N LYS A 174 3.51 -10.75 -10.79
CA LYS A 174 3.91 -10.71 -12.21
C LYS A 174 2.81 -10.17 -13.10
N GLU A 175 1.56 -10.62 -12.90
CA GLU A 175 0.40 -10.12 -13.66
C GLU A 175 0.19 -8.61 -13.46
N VAL A 176 0.38 -8.11 -12.25
CA VAL A 176 0.30 -6.68 -11.90
C VAL A 176 1.40 -5.89 -12.62
N ALA A 177 2.64 -6.35 -12.56
CA ALA A 177 3.76 -5.70 -13.25
C ALA A 177 3.55 -5.71 -14.78
N GLU A 178 3.02 -6.79 -15.34
CA GLU A 178 2.70 -6.87 -16.76
C GLU A 178 1.55 -5.93 -17.15
N ALA A 179 0.52 -5.76 -16.31
CA ALA A 179 -0.54 -4.78 -16.54
C ALA A 179 0.00 -3.35 -16.52
N TYR A 180 0.94 -3.05 -15.62
CA TYR A 180 1.63 -1.76 -15.59
C TYR A 180 2.42 -1.50 -16.89
N ILE A 181 3.23 -2.46 -17.33
CA ILE A 181 4.02 -2.34 -18.56
C ILE A 181 3.11 -2.14 -19.77
N ARG A 182 2.04 -2.94 -19.93
CA ARG A 182 1.09 -2.75 -21.04
C ARG A 182 0.39 -1.39 -20.99
N GLY A 183 0.06 -0.90 -19.80
CA GLY A 183 -0.49 0.44 -19.63
C GLY A 183 0.48 1.53 -20.12
N LEU A 184 1.76 1.43 -19.78
CA LEU A 184 2.81 2.35 -20.24
C LEU A 184 3.04 2.26 -21.77
N GLU A 185 3.02 1.05 -22.34
CA GLU A 185 3.12 0.86 -23.79
C GLU A 185 1.97 1.57 -24.52
N ARG A 186 0.74 1.41 -24.05
CA ARG A 186 -0.46 2.09 -24.59
C ARG A 186 -0.36 3.61 -24.45
N LEU A 187 0.12 4.10 -23.31
CA LEU A 187 0.33 5.53 -23.09
C LEU A 187 1.39 6.09 -24.06
N ALA A 188 2.50 5.37 -24.25
CA ALA A 188 3.56 5.74 -25.20
C ALA A 188 3.05 5.76 -26.64
N GLU A 189 2.25 4.77 -27.06
CA GLU A 189 1.62 4.71 -28.39
C GLU A 189 0.67 5.87 -28.62
N ALA A 190 -0.02 6.33 -27.58
CA ALA A 190 -0.89 7.52 -27.63
C ALA A 190 -0.11 8.85 -27.59
N GLY A 191 1.23 8.81 -27.46
CA GLY A 191 2.09 10.00 -27.38
C GLY A 191 2.06 10.70 -26.01
N GLY A 192 1.67 9.99 -24.95
CA GLY A 192 1.68 10.50 -23.58
C GLY A 192 3.08 10.50 -22.96
N ASP A 193 3.23 11.25 -21.88
CA ASP A 193 4.50 11.40 -21.15
C ASP A 193 4.59 10.33 -20.04
N LEU A 194 5.51 9.38 -20.18
CA LEU A 194 5.71 8.29 -19.22
C LEU A 194 6.40 8.77 -17.94
N SER A 195 7.13 9.87 -17.99
CA SER A 195 7.86 10.39 -16.82
C SER A 195 6.95 10.91 -15.71
N THR A 196 5.68 11.15 -16.03
CA THR A 196 4.67 11.64 -15.08
C THR A 196 3.88 10.51 -14.40
N VAL A 197 4.15 9.25 -14.75
CA VAL A 197 3.41 8.09 -14.26
C VAL A 197 4.25 7.27 -13.29
N GLY A 198 3.82 7.26 -12.03
CA GLY A 198 4.37 6.40 -10.99
C GLY A 198 3.43 5.22 -10.66
N SER A 199 3.99 4.12 -10.18
CA SER A 199 3.23 3.03 -9.60
C SER A 199 4.02 2.28 -8.54
N VAL A 200 3.31 1.71 -7.57
CA VAL A 200 3.84 0.79 -6.57
C VAL A 200 2.97 -0.46 -6.48
N ALA A 201 3.60 -1.59 -6.20
CA ALA A 201 2.96 -2.87 -5.97
C ALA A 201 2.96 -3.17 -4.47
N SER A 202 1.83 -2.95 -3.79
CA SER A 202 1.67 -3.21 -2.35
C SER A 202 1.56 -4.70 -2.08
N TYR A 203 2.70 -5.29 -1.75
CA TYR A 203 2.86 -6.71 -1.44
C TYR A 203 2.68 -6.93 0.07
N PHE A 204 1.69 -7.73 0.43
CA PHE A 204 1.30 -7.93 1.83
C PHE A 204 2.12 -9.03 2.47
N VAL A 205 2.85 -8.70 3.54
CA VAL A 205 3.88 -9.59 4.12
C VAL A 205 3.32 -10.43 5.26
N SER A 206 3.07 -9.86 6.44
CA SER A 206 2.76 -10.63 7.66
C SER A 206 1.51 -11.51 7.58
N ARG A 207 0.56 -11.17 6.69
CA ARG A 207 -0.65 -11.97 6.52
C ARG A 207 -0.36 -13.36 5.95
N VAL A 208 0.70 -13.51 5.16
CA VAL A 208 1.12 -14.81 4.60
C VAL A 208 1.47 -15.78 5.73
N ASP A 209 2.31 -15.36 6.68
CA ASP A 209 2.63 -16.19 7.84
C ASP A 209 1.40 -16.40 8.75
N THR A 210 0.56 -15.36 8.92
CA THR A 210 -0.67 -15.48 9.73
C THR A 210 -1.59 -16.59 9.22
N GLU A 211 -1.67 -16.80 7.90
CA GLU A 211 -2.47 -17.85 7.28
C GLU A 211 -1.73 -19.19 7.18
N ALA A 212 -0.43 -19.16 6.87
CA ALA A 212 0.34 -20.38 6.68
C ALA A 212 0.75 -21.07 7.99
N ASP A 213 1.08 -20.31 9.04
CA ASP A 213 1.58 -20.85 10.30
C ASP A 213 0.63 -21.84 11.00
N PRO A 214 -0.69 -21.57 11.10
CA PRO A 214 -1.64 -22.55 11.63
C PRO A 214 -1.69 -23.84 10.80
N ARG A 215 -1.60 -23.74 9.47
CA ARG A 215 -1.61 -24.89 8.57
C ARG A 215 -0.34 -25.73 8.73
N LEU A 216 0.82 -25.07 8.94
CA LEU A 216 2.10 -25.73 9.22
C LEU A 216 2.09 -26.43 10.59
N ASP A 217 1.48 -25.81 11.61
CA ASP A 217 1.31 -26.45 12.93
C ASP A 217 0.43 -27.71 12.84
N GLU A 218 -0.69 -27.64 12.11
CA GLU A 218 -1.57 -28.79 11.89
C GLU A 218 -0.88 -29.92 11.12
N ALA A 219 0.01 -29.57 10.18
CA ALA A 219 0.81 -30.52 9.42
C ALA A 219 2.00 -31.10 10.22
N GLY A 220 2.29 -30.55 11.41
CA GLY A 220 3.40 -31.01 12.27
C GLY A 220 4.77 -30.42 11.92
N HIS A 221 4.80 -29.29 11.18
CA HIS A 221 5.99 -28.62 10.69
C HIS A 221 6.17 -27.21 11.27
N SER A 222 6.02 -27.07 12.60
CA SER A 222 6.14 -25.78 13.32
C SER A 222 7.49 -25.09 13.14
N GLU A 223 8.54 -25.82 12.75
CA GLU A 223 9.87 -25.27 12.45
C GLU A 223 9.91 -24.39 11.19
N LEU A 224 8.90 -24.46 10.34
CA LEU A 224 8.76 -23.64 9.13
C LEU A 224 8.01 -22.32 9.36
N LYS A 225 7.38 -22.16 10.52
CA LYS A 225 6.60 -20.96 10.86
C LYS A 225 7.45 -19.69 10.81
N GLY A 226 6.84 -18.57 10.38
CA GLY A 226 7.50 -17.27 10.31
C GLY A 226 8.51 -17.13 9.17
N LYS A 227 8.53 -18.05 8.21
CA LYS A 227 9.52 -18.07 7.13
C LYS A 227 8.92 -17.77 5.75
N LEU A 228 7.67 -18.19 5.53
CA LEU A 228 7.05 -18.10 4.20
C LEU A 228 6.85 -16.65 3.75
N ALA A 229 6.42 -15.75 4.64
CA ALA A 229 6.18 -14.36 4.29
C ALA A 229 7.44 -13.63 3.81
N VAL A 230 8.56 -13.81 4.52
CA VAL A 230 9.85 -13.23 4.13
C VAL A 230 10.35 -13.84 2.83
N ALA A 231 10.30 -15.17 2.70
CA ALA A 231 10.69 -15.87 1.48
C ALA A 231 9.88 -15.39 0.26
N ASN A 232 8.57 -15.25 0.43
CA ASN A 232 7.64 -14.76 -0.59
C ASN A 232 7.99 -13.34 -1.05
N ALA A 233 8.22 -12.41 -0.12
CA ALA A 233 8.59 -11.04 -0.45
C ALA A 233 9.98 -10.96 -1.14
N LYS A 234 10.98 -11.71 -0.67
CA LYS A 234 12.30 -11.78 -1.30
C LYS A 234 12.21 -12.30 -2.75
N LEU A 235 11.41 -13.32 -3.00
CA LEU A 235 11.20 -13.85 -4.35
C LEU A 235 10.37 -12.89 -5.23
N ALA A 236 9.42 -12.14 -4.67
CA ALA A 236 8.72 -11.07 -5.39
C ALA A 236 9.69 -9.98 -5.86
N TYR A 237 10.69 -9.62 -5.04
CA TYR A 237 11.72 -8.68 -5.44
C TYR A 237 12.64 -9.24 -6.56
N GLN A 238 12.92 -10.55 -6.59
CA GLN A 238 13.62 -11.15 -7.73
C GLN A 238 12.78 -11.06 -9.02
N ASN A 239 11.47 -11.34 -8.96
CA ASN A 239 10.56 -11.13 -10.09
C ASN A 239 10.56 -9.68 -10.56
N TYR A 240 10.54 -8.71 -9.63
CA TYR A 240 10.64 -7.29 -9.95
C TYR A 240 11.90 -6.99 -10.76
N LYS A 241 13.07 -7.44 -10.32
CA LYS A 241 14.34 -7.21 -11.04
C LYS A 241 14.36 -7.85 -12.44
N GLU A 242 13.75 -9.02 -12.59
CA GLU A 242 13.65 -9.71 -13.87
C GLU A 242 12.71 -8.98 -14.84
N ILE A 243 11.50 -8.60 -14.36
CA ILE A 243 10.46 -7.99 -15.20
C ILE A 243 10.87 -6.59 -15.67
N PHE A 244 11.46 -5.79 -14.77
CA PHE A 244 11.91 -4.43 -15.08
C PHE A 244 13.35 -4.41 -15.60
N SER A 245 13.65 -5.32 -16.56
CA SER A 245 14.94 -5.42 -17.26
C SER A 245 14.75 -5.90 -18.71
N GLY A 246 15.79 -5.71 -19.52
CA GLY A 246 15.84 -6.16 -20.92
C GLY A 246 15.18 -5.21 -21.92
N ASP A 247 15.30 -5.55 -23.21
CA ASP A 247 15.02 -4.65 -24.34
C ASP A 247 13.63 -4.00 -24.31
N ARG A 248 12.59 -4.74 -23.88
CA ARG A 248 11.22 -4.24 -23.81
C ARG A 248 11.08 -3.13 -22.75
N TRP A 249 11.67 -3.35 -21.59
CA TRP A 249 11.64 -2.39 -20.50
C TRP A 249 12.56 -1.18 -20.82
N ASP A 250 13.74 -1.42 -21.32
CA ASP A 250 14.71 -0.38 -21.67
C ASP A 250 14.12 0.61 -22.68
N ALA A 251 13.32 0.13 -23.64
CA ALA A 251 12.62 0.99 -24.60
C ALA A 251 11.56 1.91 -23.95
N LEU A 252 10.99 1.53 -22.80
CA LEU A 252 10.09 2.39 -22.03
C LEU A 252 10.89 3.38 -21.16
N VAL A 253 12.00 2.95 -20.57
CA VAL A 253 12.91 3.82 -19.81
C VAL A 253 13.45 4.96 -20.69
N GLU A 254 13.81 4.69 -21.94
CA GLU A 254 14.22 5.73 -22.90
C GLU A 254 13.14 6.80 -23.14
N LYS A 255 11.87 6.47 -22.87
CA LYS A 255 10.72 7.38 -22.94
C LYS A 255 10.33 7.99 -21.58
N GLY A 256 11.13 7.74 -20.54
CA GLY A 256 10.93 8.31 -19.21
C GLY A 256 10.20 7.42 -18.21
N ALA A 257 9.90 6.15 -18.54
CA ALA A 257 9.22 5.25 -17.59
C ALA A 257 10.10 4.95 -16.37
N THR A 258 9.45 4.84 -15.22
CA THR A 258 10.04 4.38 -13.95
C THR A 258 9.47 3.00 -13.59
N PRO A 259 10.24 2.11 -12.91
CA PRO A 259 9.73 0.80 -12.53
C PRO A 259 8.64 0.91 -11.46
N GLN A 260 7.72 -0.05 -11.45
CA GLN A 260 6.72 -0.20 -10.38
C GLN A 260 7.39 -0.78 -9.14
N TRP A 261 7.76 0.08 -8.19
CA TRP A 261 8.48 -0.37 -6.99
C TRP A 261 7.66 -1.34 -6.14
N CYS A 262 8.34 -2.33 -5.56
CA CYS A 262 7.75 -3.15 -4.52
C CYS A 262 7.48 -2.27 -3.28
N LEU A 263 6.24 -2.29 -2.80
CA LEU A 263 5.85 -1.67 -1.55
C LEU A 263 5.51 -2.78 -0.56
N TRP A 264 6.30 -2.89 0.50
CA TRP A 264 6.05 -3.84 1.60
C TRP A 264 4.94 -3.29 2.49
N ALA A 265 3.79 -3.94 2.44
CA ALA A 265 2.61 -3.62 3.24
C ALA A 265 2.38 -4.68 4.32
N SER A 266 1.69 -4.30 5.39
CA SER A 266 1.43 -5.22 6.52
C SER A 266 2.73 -5.78 7.11
N THR A 267 3.69 -4.91 7.42
CA THR A 267 5.01 -5.30 7.96
C THR A 267 5.08 -5.33 9.48
N SER A 268 3.97 -5.02 10.17
CA SER A 268 3.86 -5.25 11.62
C SER A 268 3.68 -6.73 11.93
N THR A 269 4.43 -7.23 12.91
CA THR A 269 4.34 -8.61 13.38
C THR A 269 3.05 -8.85 14.13
N LYS A 270 2.36 -9.97 13.86
CA LYS A 270 1.09 -10.35 14.51
C LYS A 270 1.29 -11.42 15.58
N ASN A 271 2.26 -12.30 15.38
CA ASN A 271 2.62 -13.32 16.35
C ASN A 271 3.60 -12.74 17.39
N PRO A 272 3.25 -12.74 18.70
CA PRO A 272 4.10 -12.20 19.75
C PRO A 272 5.41 -12.98 19.99
N GLU A 273 5.54 -14.17 19.42
CA GLU A 273 6.77 -14.95 19.47
C GLU A 273 7.82 -14.47 18.46
N TYR A 274 7.42 -13.69 17.46
CA TYR A 274 8.33 -13.14 16.48
C TYR A 274 8.84 -11.78 16.93
N ARG A 275 10.06 -11.44 16.52
CA ARG A 275 10.62 -10.11 16.71
C ARG A 275 9.67 -9.07 16.06
N ASP A 276 9.28 -8.06 16.79
CA ASP A 276 8.25 -7.08 16.39
C ASP A 276 8.60 -6.25 15.15
N VAL A 277 9.90 -6.21 14.79
CA VAL A 277 10.43 -5.56 13.57
C VAL A 277 10.94 -6.55 12.51
N LEU A 278 10.65 -7.85 12.65
CA LEU A 278 11.12 -8.93 11.77
C LEU A 278 10.98 -8.60 10.28
N TYR A 279 9.76 -8.27 9.85
CA TYR A 279 9.47 -8.06 8.43
C TYR A 279 10.08 -6.77 7.88
N VAL A 280 10.36 -5.78 8.74
CA VAL A 280 11.09 -4.58 8.33
C VAL A 280 12.55 -4.92 8.11
N GLU A 281 13.20 -5.56 9.09
CA GLU A 281 14.63 -5.90 9.05
C GLU A 281 14.99 -6.84 7.90
N GLU A 282 14.13 -7.81 7.59
CA GLU A 282 14.39 -8.81 6.54
C GLU A 282 14.18 -8.30 5.11
N LEU A 283 13.55 -7.14 4.94
CA LEU A 283 13.13 -6.64 3.63
C LEU A 283 13.71 -5.25 3.28
N ILE A 284 14.87 -4.93 3.82
CA ILE A 284 15.57 -3.67 3.52
C ILE A 284 16.33 -3.80 2.20
N GLY A 285 15.94 -2.99 1.21
CA GLY A 285 16.59 -3.01 -0.10
C GLY A 285 16.24 -1.81 -0.97
N ALA A 286 17.11 -1.48 -1.92
CA ALA A 286 16.97 -0.33 -2.79
C ALA A 286 15.77 -0.44 -3.75
N GLY A 287 15.17 0.71 -4.09
CA GLY A 287 14.03 0.76 -5.01
C GLY A 287 12.77 0.11 -4.43
N THR A 288 12.61 0.17 -3.11
CA THR A 288 11.43 -0.34 -2.41
C THR A 288 10.83 0.70 -1.47
N VAL A 289 9.60 0.47 -1.08
CA VAL A 289 8.87 1.24 -0.07
C VAL A 289 8.49 0.29 1.07
N ASN A 290 8.57 0.73 2.31
CA ASN A 290 7.98 0.04 3.45
C ASN A 290 6.96 0.97 4.11
N THR A 291 5.67 0.57 4.08
CA THR A 291 4.62 1.33 4.75
C THR A 291 4.28 0.66 6.08
N MET A 292 4.53 1.39 7.15
CA MET A 292 4.49 0.89 8.53
C MET A 292 3.46 1.63 9.37
N PRO A 293 2.69 0.93 10.21
CA PRO A 293 1.92 1.62 11.25
C PRO A 293 2.85 2.28 12.28
N ARG A 294 2.35 3.30 12.98
CA ARG A 294 3.16 4.13 13.90
C ARG A 294 3.91 3.31 14.94
N GLU A 295 3.28 2.31 15.52
CA GLU A 295 3.91 1.42 16.50
C GLU A 295 5.11 0.64 15.92
N THR A 296 5.08 0.24 14.67
CA THR A 296 6.21 -0.43 14.01
C THR A 296 7.35 0.54 13.71
N ILE A 297 7.02 1.77 13.33
CA ILE A 297 7.99 2.86 13.17
C ILE A 297 8.74 3.10 14.49
N GLU A 298 8.02 3.22 15.59
CA GLU A 298 8.59 3.45 16.93
C GLU A 298 9.45 2.28 17.40
N ALA A 299 8.99 1.05 17.18
CA ALA A 299 9.77 -0.16 17.51
C ALA A 299 11.08 -0.21 16.71
N PHE A 300 11.02 0.08 15.41
CA PHE A 300 12.22 0.10 14.57
C PHE A 300 13.18 1.23 14.96
N GLN A 301 12.69 2.39 15.34
CA GLN A 301 13.53 3.48 15.87
C GLN A 301 14.25 3.08 17.16
N ASP A 302 13.58 2.35 18.04
CA ASP A 302 14.14 1.94 19.34
C ASP A 302 15.23 0.88 19.18
N HIS A 303 14.97 -0.19 18.42
CA HIS A 303 15.84 -1.35 18.37
C HIS A 303 16.03 -2.03 17.00
N GLY A 304 15.50 -1.45 15.91
CA GLY A 304 15.66 -2.00 14.56
C GLY A 304 17.12 -2.04 14.09
N GLU A 305 17.49 -3.04 13.34
CA GLU A 305 18.80 -3.20 12.72
C GLU A 305 18.75 -2.78 11.24
N VAL A 306 19.67 -1.90 10.83
CA VAL A 306 19.73 -1.36 9.47
C VAL A 306 20.82 -2.08 8.69
N ALA A 307 20.43 -2.94 7.75
CA ALA A 307 21.33 -3.67 6.86
C ALA A 307 20.61 -4.01 5.55
N LEU A 308 21.34 -4.14 4.45
CA LEU A 308 20.78 -4.68 3.20
C LEU A 308 20.52 -6.17 3.39
N THR A 309 19.27 -6.58 3.42
CA THR A 309 18.83 -7.95 3.72
C THR A 309 17.93 -8.55 2.65
N LEU A 310 17.30 -7.70 1.84
CA LEU A 310 16.30 -8.11 0.86
C LEU A 310 16.83 -9.11 -0.19
N GLU A 311 18.12 -9.01 -0.52
CA GLU A 311 18.78 -9.90 -1.49
C GLU A 311 19.56 -11.05 -0.84
N ASP A 312 19.62 -11.08 0.48
CA ASP A 312 20.27 -12.16 1.20
C ASP A 312 19.37 -13.40 1.29
N GLY A 313 19.97 -14.59 1.21
CA GLY A 313 19.26 -15.85 1.44
C GLY A 313 18.20 -16.20 0.37
N ILE A 314 18.42 -15.84 -0.90
CA ILE A 314 17.46 -16.12 -1.98
C ILE A 314 17.30 -17.62 -2.25
N ASP A 315 18.37 -18.40 -2.15
CA ASP A 315 18.28 -19.86 -2.31
C ASP A 315 17.57 -20.51 -1.11
N GLU A 316 17.78 -19.99 0.08
CA GLU A 316 17.04 -20.37 1.29
C GLU A 316 15.55 -20.03 1.16
N ALA A 317 15.21 -18.86 0.57
CA ALA A 317 13.82 -18.51 0.29
C ALA A 317 13.14 -19.51 -0.66
N ARG A 318 13.85 -19.98 -1.71
CA ARG A 318 13.34 -21.04 -2.60
C ARG A 318 13.15 -22.36 -1.85
N GLN A 319 14.09 -22.73 -0.98
CA GLN A 319 13.99 -23.93 -0.16
C GLN A 319 12.80 -23.89 0.81
N VAL A 320 12.46 -22.70 1.36
CA VAL A 320 11.26 -22.54 2.20
C VAL A 320 10.00 -22.92 1.42
N PHE A 321 9.87 -22.47 0.17
CA PHE A 321 8.73 -22.85 -0.69
C PHE A 321 8.64 -24.36 -0.93
N GLU A 322 9.80 -25.01 -1.21
CA GLU A 322 9.85 -26.47 -1.38
C GLU A 322 9.44 -27.20 -0.09
N GLN A 323 9.97 -26.77 1.06
CA GLN A 323 9.65 -27.36 2.35
C GLN A 323 8.18 -27.18 2.75
N VAL A 324 7.59 -26.01 2.48
CA VAL A 324 6.17 -25.73 2.74
C VAL A 324 5.27 -26.63 1.88
N ALA A 325 5.64 -26.83 0.61
CA ALA A 325 4.93 -27.75 -0.29
C ALA A 325 5.08 -29.21 0.16
N GLU A 326 6.28 -29.66 0.58
CA GLU A 326 6.53 -30.99 1.13
C GLU A 326 5.77 -31.24 2.45
N ALA A 327 5.56 -30.19 3.26
CA ALA A 327 4.72 -30.24 4.44
C ALA A 327 3.22 -30.36 4.12
N GLY A 328 2.84 -30.27 2.83
CA GLY A 328 1.45 -30.40 2.38
C GLY A 328 0.64 -29.11 2.51
N VAL A 329 1.29 -27.95 2.71
CA VAL A 329 0.64 -26.64 2.70
C VAL A 329 0.63 -26.10 1.27
N ASP A 330 -0.57 -25.89 0.73
CA ASP A 330 -0.79 -25.36 -0.61
C ASP A 330 -0.65 -23.82 -0.60
N TYR A 331 0.43 -23.32 -1.23
CA TYR A 331 0.71 -21.91 -1.33
C TYR A 331 -0.36 -21.13 -2.10
N ASP A 332 -0.89 -21.70 -3.16
CA ASP A 332 -1.91 -21.03 -3.99
C ASP A 332 -3.20 -20.88 -3.19
N ASP A 333 -3.61 -21.92 -2.45
CA ASP A 333 -4.79 -21.86 -1.56
C ASP A 333 -4.58 -20.85 -0.40
N VAL A 334 -3.37 -20.71 0.14
CA VAL A 334 -3.03 -19.68 1.13
C VAL A 334 -3.24 -18.29 0.53
N THR A 335 -2.69 -18.03 -0.64
CA THR A 335 -2.73 -16.69 -1.25
C THR A 335 -4.11 -16.33 -1.80
N ASP A 336 -4.86 -17.27 -2.37
CA ASP A 336 -6.25 -17.09 -2.80
C ASP A 336 -7.19 -16.80 -1.61
N THR A 337 -6.98 -17.49 -0.50
CA THR A 337 -7.70 -17.22 0.75
C THR A 337 -7.42 -15.79 1.22
N LEU A 338 -6.17 -15.36 1.23
CA LEU A 338 -5.78 -14.02 1.66
C LEU A 338 -6.33 -12.91 0.74
N GLU A 339 -6.38 -13.12 -0.59
CA GLU A 339 -6.99 -12.16 -1.52
C GLU A 339 -8.47 -11.98 -1.18
N ARG A 340 -9.22 -13.09 -1.13
CA ARG A 340 -10.65 -13.09 -0.84
C ARG A 340 -10.97 -12.46 0.53
N GLU A 341 -10.27 -12.87 1.57
CA GLU A 341 -10.46 -12.34 2.92
C GLU A 341 -9.99 -10.89 3.05
N GLY A 342 -8.94 -10.52 2.31
CA GLY A 342 -8.45 -9.14 2.26
C GLY A 342 -9.49 -8.19 1.69
N VAL A 343 -10.11 -8.56 0.56
CA VAL A 343 -11.23 -7.79 -0.03
C VAL A 343 -12.41 -7.72 0.93
N GLN A 344 -12.83 -8.85 1.51
CA GLN A 344 -13.97 -8.90 2.43
C GLN A 344 -13.73 -8.02 3.67
N LYS A 345 -12.53 -8.07 4.24
CA LYS A 345 -12.16 -7.23 5.39
C LYS A 345 -12.25 -5.73 5.08
N PHE A 346 -11.87 -5.33 3.88
CA PHE A 346 -11.99 -3.92 3.47
C PHE A 346 -13.45 -3.52 3.26
N ILE A 347 -14.29 -4.40 2.69
CA ILE A 347 -15.75 -4.20 2.57
C ILE A 347 -16.38 -4.04 3.96
N ASP A 348 -16.04 -4.91 4.91
CA ASP A 348 -16.55 -4.86 6.28
C ASP A 348 -16.13 -3.55 6.98
N SER A 349 -14.86 -3.13 6.82
CA SER A 349 -14.37 -1.88 7.39
C SER A 349 -15.04 -0.66 6.74
N PHE A 350 -15.30 -0.69 5.44
CA PHE A 350 -15.99 0.38 4.73
C PHE A 350 -17.45 0.49 5.19
N THR A 351 -18.14 -0.63 5.36
CA THR A 351 -19.49 -0.67 5.91
C THR A 351 -19.53 -0.07 7.31
N GLN A 352 -18.62 -0.48 8.20
CA GLN A 352 -18.51 0.08 9.55
C GLN A 352 -18.21 1.58 9.56
N LEU A 353 -17.40 2.05 8.62
CA LEU A 353 -17.13 3.48 8.44
C LEU A 353 -18.41 4.25 8.10
N LEU A 354 -19.20 3.78 7.13
CA LEU A 354 -20.46 4.42 6.75
C LEU A 354 -21.49 4.40 7.88
N ASP A 355 -21.59 3.28 8.61
CA ASP A 355 -22.44 3.16 9.80
C ASP A 355 -22.01 4.16 10.90
N GLY A 356 -20.70 4.34 11.09
CA GLY A 356 -20.15 5.34 12.02
C GLY A 356 -20.54 6.77 11.64
N ILE A 357 -20.47 7.13 10.36
CA ILE A 357 -20.92 8.43 9.85
C ILE A 357 -22.43 8.62 10.08
N ALA A 358 -23.24 7.60 9.80
CA ALA A 358 -24.68 7.65 10.04
C ALA A 358 -25.03 7.86 11.54
N ALA A 359 -24.33 7.17 12.43
CA ALA A 359 -24.49 7.35 13.87
C ALA A 359 -24.09 8.76 14.34
N LYS A 360 -22.99 9.31 13.80
CA LYS A 360 -22.51 10.66 14.08
C LYS A 360 -23.51 11.72 13.63
N ARG A 361 -24.20 11.53 12.48
CA ARG A 361 -25.29 12.41 12.03
C ARG A 361 -26.40 12.54 13.09
N GLY A 362 -26.81 11.42 13.67
CA GLY A 362 -27.82 11.43 14.75
C GLY A 362 -27.36 12.18 16.00
N GLN A 363 -26.11 12.05 16.38
CA GLN A 363 -25.52 12.73 17.54
C GLN A 363 -25.41 14.24 17.33
N LEU A 364 -24.89 14.67 16.16
CA LEU A 364 -24.72 16.09 15.84
C LEU A 364 -26.05 16.84 15.62
N ALA A 365 -27.12 16.13 15.20
CA ALA A 365 -28.46 16.68 15.09
C ALA A 365 -29.17 16.85 16.45
N ALA A 366 -28.73 16.13 17.49
CA ALA A 366 -29.30 16.20 18.84
C ALA A 366 -28.55 17.16 19.79
N ALA A 367 -27.38 17.64 19.39
CA ALA A 367 -26.53 18.58 20.13
C ALA A 367 -26.78 20.03 19.70
#